data_68cdded7ccb1cc8811b27c1395961afd
#
_entry.id   68cdded7ccb1cc8811b27c1395961afd
#
_cell.length_a   1.000
_cell.length_b   1.000
_cell.length_c   1.000
_cell.angle_alpha   90.00
_cell.angle_beta   90.00
_cell.angle_gamma   90.00
#
_symmetry.space_group_name_H-M   'P 1'
#
loop_
_entity.id
_entity.type
_entity.pdbx_description
1 polymer ?
#
loop_
_entity_poly.entity_id
_entity_poly.type
_entity_poly.pdbx_seq_one_letter_code
_entity_poly.pdbx_strand_id
1 'polypeptide(L)'
;MRFLHTADWHLGRIFYGQYLTDDQAHVLENQFFSILKDEKIDGILLAGDVFDRAVPPIEAIELWDSIITRLAMDYKVPLFVVSGNHDGAERLEVGRSMLSRSGIHIWGSPHHALQPFEFEGVDGKVAICPMPFSEPRRIGDALGLGSANNSLQTIQSLENAIDADTKTKAKSKRSKSKKASVDIIEDSLFASVDMADTNLADVETNDVVTQDLDRNNETTLNLHNYDQMYQAWSNYLYKQVPKRMRSIAISHAFVMGGEVGGSERTLSVGGSEQVHPQVFKDFHYTALGHLHGPQRMGADYIRYSGSPLKYSFDEHTQKKSFTIIDMDTKGNVDISTIPVEAKRDVVILEGYFEDLLNNKELQAKHKDDYVQARLLDTMPIMDGMAKLRQVYHRCMTIDLVGRVATPMADMDEAVFKELNERELFNQFAETVWKEPLTEREQQYINSVWDRILKED
;
A
#
# COMPACT_ATOMS: atom_id res chain seq x y z
N MET A 1 -10.40 24.95 4.82
CA MET A 1 -10.69 23.58 5.29
C MET A 1 -9.43 22.91 5.72
N ARG A 2 -9.50 22.10 6.79
CA ARG A 2 -8.37 21.37 7.33
C ARG A 2 -8.63 19.86 7.22
N PHE A 3 -7.73 19.13 6.55
CA PHE A 3 -7.84 17.69 6.39
C PHE A 3 -6.69 16.99 7.14
N LEU A 4 -6.97 15.79 7.66
CA LEU A 4 -5.96 14.87 8.16
C LEU A 4 -5.77 13.78 7.10
N HIS A 5 -4.54 13.62 6.60
CA HIS A 5 -4.16 12.54 5.68
C HIS A 5 -3.34 11.49 6.42
N THR A 6 -3.77 10.25 6.29
CA THR A 6 -3.14 9.04 6.81
C THR A 6 -3.31 7.90 5.80
N ALA A 7 -2.50 6.85 5.90
CA ALA A 7 -2.54 5.69 5.03
C ALA A 7 -1.90 4.48 5.74
N ASP A 8 -2.00 3.32 5.11
CA ASP A 8 -1.21 2.14 5.43
C ASP A 8 -1.31 1.75 6.92
N TRP A 9 -2.55 1.66 7.42
CA TRP A 9 -2.81 1.29 8.82
C TRP A 9 -2.48 -0.17 9.08
N HIS A 10 -2.66 -1.05 8.09
CA HIS A 10 -2.38 -2.48 8.16
C HIS A 10 -2.93 -3.13 9.43
N LEU A 11 -4.19 -2.85 9.78
CA LEU A 11 -4.82 -3.39 10.98
C LEU A 11 -4.71 -4.92 11.01
N GLY A 12 -4.22 -5.44 12.14
CA GLY A 12 -3.97 -6.87 12.30
C GLY A 12 -2.61 -7.35 11.77
N ARG A 13 -1.66 -6.42 11.52
CA ARG A 13 -0.28 -6.74 11.13
C ARG A 13 0.39 -7.63 12.16
N ILE A 14 1.12 -8.62 11.65
CA ILE A 14 2.00 -9.46 12.45
C ILE A 14 3.45 -9.09 12.15
N PHE A 15 4.21 -8.74 13.20
CA PHE A 15 5.61 -8.37 13.13
C PHE A 15 6.44 -9.40 13.89
N TYR A 16 7.23 -10.21 13.18
CA TYR A 16 8.02 -11.32 13.78
C TYR A 16 7.22 -12.21 14.75
N GLY A 17 5.99 -12.55 14.38
CA GLY A 17 5.09 -13.38 15.20
C GLY A 17 4.35 -12.63 16.32
N GLN A 18 4.55 -11.32 16.47
CA GLN A 18 3.81 -10.47 17.40
C GLN A 18 2.69 -9.71 16.68
N TYR A 19 1.46 -9.78 17.20
CA TYR A 19 0.38 -8.95 16.71
C TYR A 19 0.59 -7.50 17.14
N LEU A 20 0.50 -6.56 16.19
CA LEU A 20 0.64 -5.13 16.44
C LEU A 20 -0.69 -4.44 16.79
N THR A 21 -1.79 -5.18 16.91
CA THR A 21 -3.13 -4.62 17.11
C THR A 21 -3.21 -3.71 18.34
N ASP A 22 -2.54 -4.08 19.45
CA ASP A 22 -2.48 -3.23 20.65
C ASP A 22 -1.73 -1.91 20.43
N ASP A 23 -0.65 -1.94 19.63
CA ASP A 23 0.11 -0.73 19.30
C ASP A 23 -0.67 0.16 18.32
N GLN A 24 -1.35 -0.47 17.37
CA GLN A 24 -2.26 0.20 16.42
C GLN A 24 -3.44 0.86 17.16
N ALA A 25 -4.08 0.12 18.07
CA ALA A 25 -5.14 0.66 18.92
C ALA A 25 -4.64 1.84 19.78
N HIS A 26 -3.44 1.73 20.36
CA HIS A 26 -2.87 2.81 21.17
C HIS A 26 -2.77 4.12 20.39
N VAL A 27 -2.27 4.09 19.16
CA VAL A 27 -2.13 5.29 18.32
C VAL A 27 -3.49 5.78 17.82
N LEU A 28 -4.33 4.86 17.31
CA LEU A 28 -5.58 5.21 16.64
C LEU A 28 -6.70 5.58 17.62
N GLU A 29 -6.79 4.94 18.76
CA GLU A 29 -7.83 5.25 19.76
C GLU A 29 -7.48 6.43 20.68
N ASN A 30 -6.20 6.73 20.87
CA ASN A 30 -5.76 7.80 21.75
C ASN A 30 -5.31 9.03 20.95
N GLN A 31 -4.15 8.95 20.27
CA GLN A 31 -3.55 10.12 19.63
C GLN A 31 -4.34 10.62 18.42
N PHE A 32 -4.77 9.72 17.53
CA PHE A 32 -5.55 10.10 16.34
C PHE A 32 -6.83 10.86 16.73
N PHE A 33 -7.61 10.35 17.69
CA PHE A 33 -8.81 11.05 18.16
C PHE A 33 -8.52 12.34 18.93
N SER A 34 -7.40 12.42 19.65
CA SER A 34 -6.96 13.69 20.27
C SER A 34 -6.70 14.75 19.20
N ILE A 35 -5.99 14.39 18.12
CA ILE A 35 -5.73 15.30 17.00
C ILE A 35 -7.04 15.81 16.39
N LEU A 36 -8.03 14.92 16.16
CA LEU A 36 -9.33 15.36 15.59
C LEU A 36 -10.01 16.42 16.44
N LYS A 37 -9.89 16.31 17.76
CA LYS A 37 -10.49 17.26 18.71
C LYS A 37 -9.70 18.57 18.76
N ASP A 38 -8.38 18.49 18.81
CA ASP A 38 -7.50 19.64 19.08
C ASP A 38 -7.29 20.47 17.80
N GLU A 39 -7.19 19.83 16.62
CA GLU A 39 -6.87 20.47 15.35
C GLU A 39 -8.08 20.89 14.51
N LYS A 40 -9.30 20.62 14.98
CA LYS A 40 -10.55 20.99 14.26
C LYS A 40 -10.55 20.47 12.81
N ILE A 41 -10.38 19.18 12.64
CA ILE A 41 -10.32 18.52 11.34
C ILE A 41 -11.72 18.54 10.68
N ASP A 42 -11.80 19.02 9.44
CA ASP A 42 -13.02 19.04 8.63
C ASP A 42 -13.27 17.71 7.89
N GLY A 43 -12.23 16.92 7.64
CA GLY A 43 -12.33 15.61 6.99
C GLY A 43 -11.04 14.81 7.04
N ILE A 44 -11.15 13.49 6.95
CA ILE A 44 -10.02 12.56 7.04
C ILE A 44 -9.86 11.87 5.68
N LEU A 45 -8.62 11.83 5.17
CA LEU A 45 -8.24 11.14 3.94
C LEU A 45 -7.42 9.91 4.32
N LEU A 46 -7.99 8.70 4.13
CA LEU A 46 -7.33 7.42 4.39
C LEU A 46 -6.99 6.76 3.05
N ALA A 47 -5.72 6.82 2.68
CA ALA A 47 -5.25 6.45 1.35
C ALA A 47 -4.84 4.97 1.25
N GLY A 48 -5.71 4.05 1.65
CA GLY A 48 -5.58 2.61 1.43
C GLY A 48 -4.83 1.85 2.50
N ASP A 49 -4.77 0.54 2.31
CA ASP A 49 -4.21 -0.47 3.21
C ASP A 49 -4.72 -0.31 4.65
N VAL A 50 -6.05 -0.33 4.76
CA VAL A 50 -6.75 -0.32 6.06
C VAL A 50 -6.40 -1.58 6.84
N PHE A 51 -6.45 -2.73 6.19
CA PHE A 51 -6.12 -4.03 6.77
C PHE A 51 -4.82 -4.59 6.21
N ASP A 52 -4.11 -5.40 7.02
CA ASP A 52 -2.87 -6.07 6.60
C ASP A 52 -3.10 -7.16 5.55
N ARG A 53 -4.32 -7.67 5.43
CA ARG A 53 -4.70 -8.72 4.47
C ARG A 53 -6.18 -8.65 4.11
N ALA A 54 -6.52 -9.16 2.93
CA ALA A 54 -7.88 -9.17 2.40
C ALA A 54 -8.90 -9.91 3.30
N VAL A 55 -8.45 -10.81 4.16
CA VAL A 55 -9.25 -11.46 5.23
C VAL A 55 -8.59 -11.13 6.56
N PRO A 56 -8.96 -10.01 7.19
CA PRO A 56 -8.36 -9.57 8.44
C PRO A 56 -8.77 -10.46 9.63
N PRO A 57 -7.97 -10.50 10.71
CA PRO A 57 -8.36 -11.14 11.95
C PRO A 57 -9.48 -10.35 12.64
N ILE A 58 -10.19 -11.03 13.56
CA ILE A 58 -11.38 -10.45 14.24
C ILE A 58 -11.01 -9.18 15.00
N GLU A 59 -9.90 -9.16 15.70
CA GLU A 59 -9.42 -8.03 16.50
C GLU A 59 -9.17 -6.77 15.62
N ALA A 60 -8.75 -6.96 14.39
CA ALA A 60 -8.57 -5.87 13.44
C ALA A 60 -9.92 -5.32 12.95
N ILE A 61 -10.91 -6.20 12.75
CA ILE A 61 -12.27 -5.79 12.37
C ILE A 61 -12.93 -5.02 13.51
N GLU A 62 -12.78 -5.49 14.76
CA GLU A 62 -13.32 -4.83 15.96
C GLU A 62 -12.69 -3.43 16.15
N LEU A 63 -11.37 -3.31 15.95
CA LEU A 63 -10.70 -2.02 16.02
C LEU A 63 -11.21 -1.06 14.93
N TRP A 64 -11.35 -1.54 13.69
CA TRP A 64 -11.92 -0.75 12.60
C TRP A 64 -13.34 -0.30 12.90
N ASP A 65 -14.20 -1.22 13.35
CA ASP A 65 -15.60 -0.91 13.71
C ASP A 65 -15.68 0.12 14.83
N SER A 66 -14.84 0.01 15.87
CA SER A 66 -14.72 1.02 16.95
C SER A 66 -14.38 2.38 16.40
N ILE A 67 -13.37 2.46 15.50
CA ILE A 67 -12.91 3.73 14.93
C ILE A 67 -14.01 4.38 14.09
N ILE A 68 -14.59 3.66 13.12
CA ILE A 68 -15.60 4.26 12.23
C ILE A 68 -16.89 4.62 12.98
N THR A 69 -17.26 3.86 14.00
CA THR A 69 -18.40 4.16 14.87
C THR A 69 -18.17 5.45 15.63
N ARG A 70 -17.02 5.62 16.26
CA ARG A 70 -16.65 6.86 16.97
C ARG A 70 -16.59 8.06 16.01
N LEU A 71 -16.01 7.91 14.81
CA LEU A 71 -15.98 8.98 13.81
C LEU A 71 -17.39 9.41 13.41
N ALA A 72 -18.29 8.46 13.17
CA ALA A 72 -19.65 8.73 12.71
C ALA A 72 -20.55 9.29 13.83
N MET A 73 -20.45 8.76 15.03
CA MET A 73 -21.40 9.07 16.10
C MET A 73 -20.91 10.16 17.05
N ASP A 74 -19.64 10.12 17.47
CA ASP A 74 -19.11 10.98 18.52
C ASP A 74 -18.47 12.25 17.92
N TYR A 75 -17.58 12.07 16.94
CA TYR A 75 -16.81 13.17 16.36
C TYR A 75 -17.52 13.84 15.19
N LYS A 76 -18.30 13.10 14.41
CA LYS A 76 -19.00 13.55 13.20
C LYS A 76 -18.05 14.17 12.18
N VAL A 77 -16.83 13.65 12.08
CA VAL A 77 -15.83 14.05 11.09
C VAL A 77 -15.89 13.08 9.92
N PRO A 78 -16.14 13.55 8.70
CA PRO A 78 -16.21 12.70 7.52
C PRO A 78 -14.89 11.97 7.27
N LEU A 79 -14.98 10.69 6.89
CA LEU A 79 -13.86 9.83 6.53
C LEU A 79 -13.99 9.42 5.06
N PHE A 80 -12.95 9.68 4.28
CA PHE A 80 -12.83 9.33 2.87
C PHE A 80 -11.76 8.26 2.73
N VAL A 81 -12.15 7.05 2.32
CA VAL A 81 -11.28 5.86 2.28
C VAL A 81 -11.23 5.30 0.88
N VAL A 82 -10.04 5.01 0.39
CA VAL A 82 -9.84 4.14 -0.78
C VAL A 82 -9.22 2.81 -0.31
N SER A 83 -9.44 1.70 -1.04
CA SER A 83 -8.73 0.46 -0.74
C SER A 83 -7.30 0.50 -1.22
N GLY A 84 -6.41 -0.19 -0.52
CA GLY A 84 -5.07 -0.50 -0.95
C GLY A 84 -4.92 -1.90 -1.55
N ASN A 85 -3.69 -2.33 -1.79
CA ASN A 85 -3.40 -3.64 -2.39
C ASN A 85 -3.45 -4.81 -1.38
N HIS A 86 -3.46 -4.52 -0.09
CA HIS A 86 -3.68 -5.51 0.97
C HIS A 86 -5.16 -5.72 1.29
N ASP A 87 -6.00 -4.73 1.01
CA ASP A 87 -7.42 -4.78 1.32
C ASP A 87 -8.20 -5.74 0.41
N GLY A 88 -9.23 -6.36 0.96
CA GLY A 88 -10.29 -6.95 0.16
C GLY A 88 -11.27 -5.85 -0.28
N ALA A 89 -11.10 -5.33 -1.49
CA ALA A 89 -11.84 -4.17 -1.99
C ALA A 89 -13.36 -4.26 -1.75
N GLU A 90 -13.96 -5.38 -2.14
CA GLU A 90 -15.41 -5.63 -2.01
C GLU A 90 -15.81 -5.82 -0.54
N ARG A 91 -14.92 -6.37 0.32
CA ARG A 91 -15.17 -6.52 1.76
C ARG A 91 -15.13 -5.20 2.50
N LEU A 92 -14.18 -4.33 2.14
CA LEU A 92 -14.06 -3.00 2.72
C LEU A 92 -15.31 -2.14 2.42
N GLU A 93 -15.93 -2.35 1.26
CA GLU A 93 -17.16 -1.64 0.85
C GLU A 93 -18.46 -2.18 1.47
N VAL A 94 -18.41 -3.22 2.31
CA VAL A 94 -19.63 -3.76 2.92
C VAL A 94 -20.35 -2.67 3.72
N GLY A 95 -21.63 -2.46 3.43
CA GLY A 95 -22.43 -1.40 4.06
C GLY A 95 -22.16 0.01 3.54
N ARG A 96 -21.39 0.21 2.46
CA ARG A 96 -21.00 1.51 1.89
C ARG A 96 -22.14 2.53 1.81
N SER A 97 -23.31 2.11 1.30
CA SER A 97 -24.46 3.02 1.14
C SER A 97 -25.06 3.47 2.48
N MET A 98 -24.93 2.68 3.55
CA MET A 98 -25.35 3.06 4.90
C MET A 98 -24.30 3.97 5.55
N LEU A 99 -23.04 3.57 5.47
CA LEU A 99 -21.89 4.28 6.04
C LEU A 99 -21.77 5.70 5.47
N SER A 100 -21.99 5.85 4.17
CA SER A 100 -21.95 7.14 3.48
C SER A 100 -22.94 8.16 4.09
N ARG A 101 -24.12 7.71 4.57
CA ARG A 101 -25.08 8.58 5.23
C ARG A 101 -24.61 9.07 6.61
N SER A 102 -23.66 8.39 7.18
CA SER A 102 -23.03 8.75 8.46
C SER A 102 -21.67 9.44 8.27
N GLY A 103 -21.35 9.87 7.04
CA GLY A 103 -20.10 10.55 6.74
C GLY A 103 -18.90 9.62 6.49
N ILE A 104 -19.09 8.32 6.43
CA ILE A 104 -18.02 7.36 6.13
C ILE A 104 -18.12 6.93 4.66
N HIS A 105 -17.21 7.44 3.84
CA HIS A 105 -17.21 7.22 2.40
C HIS A 105 -16.07 6.26 2.01
N ILE A 106 -16.42 5.10 1.44
CA ILE A 106 -15.46 4.03 1.11
C ILE A 106 -15.54 3.71 -0.39
N TRP A 107 -14.39 3.69 -1.06
CA TRP A 107 -14.23 3.27 -2.44
C TRP A 107 -13.20 2.14 -2.52
N GLY A 108 -13.68 0.91 -2.66
CA GLY A 108 -12.84 -0.28 -2.80
C GLY A 108 -12.58 -0.62 -4.27
N SER A 109 -13.59 -0.50 -5.12
CA SER A 109 -13.51 -0.89 -6.53
C SER A 109 -13.47 0.32 -7.47
N PRO A 110 -12.71 0.26 -8.59
CA PRO A 110 -12.70 1.33 -9.58
C PRO A 110 -14.10 1.59 -10.17
N HIS A 111 -14.97 0.59 -10.26
CA HIS A 111 -16.35 0.77 -10.73
C HIS A 111 -17.17 1.72 -9.86
N HIS A 112 -16.83 1.86 -8.58
CA HIS A 112 -17.49 2.76 -7.65
C HIS A 112 -16.79 4.12 -7.51
N ALA A 113 -15.62 4.26 -8.13
CA ALA A 113 -14.73 5.40 -8.02
C ALA A 113 -14.63 6.18 -9.36
N LEU A 114 -15.72 6.24 -10.12
CA LEU A 114 -15.77 6.90 -11.43
C LEU A 114 -16.30 8.33 -11.37
N GLN A 115 -16.73 8.80 -10.21
CA GLN A 115 -17.26 10.15 -10.04
C GLN A 115 -16.63 10.83 -8.83
N PRO A 116 -16.24 12.12 -8.96
CA PRO A 116 -15.84 12.90 -7.81
C PRO A 116 -16.99 13.02 -6.81
N PHE A 117 -16.67 12.92 -5.53
CA PHE A 117 -17.62 13.18 -4.46
C PHE A 117 -17.52 14.66 -4.05
N GLU A 118 -18.62 15.41 -4.12
CA GLU A 118 -18.65 16.79 -3.67
C GLU A 118 -18.82 16.85 -2.16
N PHE A 119 -17.74 17.19 -1.45
CA PHE A 119 -17.78 17.45 -0.01
C PHE A 119 -18.04 18.94 0.23
N GLU A 120 -19.03 19.26 1.03
CA GLU A 120 -19.35 20.63 1.45
C GLU A 120 -18.87 20.85 2.88
N GLY A 121 -17.81 21.64 3.02
CA GLY A 121 -17.23 21.98 4.30
C GLY A 121 -17.51 23.44 4.69
N VAL A 122 -16.82 23.90 5.75
CA VAL A 122 -17.08 25.22 6.38
C VAL A 122 -16.84 26.43 5.47
N ASP A 123 -16.00 26.31 4.45
CA ASP A 123 -15.59 27.40 3.55
C ASP A 123 -15.88 27.12 2.06
N GLY A 124 -16.86 26.25 1.79
CA GLY A 124 -17.33 25.90 0.44
C GLY A 124 -17.14 24.44 0.09
N LYS A 125 -17.08 24.12 -1.22
CA LYS A 125 -17.02 22.75 -1.71
C LYS A 125 -15.62 22.33 -2.13
N VAL A 126 -15.35 21.02 -1.95
CA VAL A 126 -14.14 20.31 -2.47
C VAL A 126 -14.60 19.05 -3.17
N ALA A 127 -14.04 18.77 -4.34
CA ALA A 127 -14.23 17.51 -5.05
C ALA A 127 -13.20 16.49 -4.54
N ILE A 128 -13.65 15.41 -3.93
CA ILE A 128 -12.85 14.27 -3.55
C ILE A 128 -12.86 13.28 -4.72
N CYS A 129 -11.69 12.99 -5.28
CA CYS A 129 -11.49 12.11 -6.44
C CYS A 129 -10.84 10.80 -5.99
N PRO A 130 -11.63 9.74 -5.73
CA PRO A 130 -11.10 8.47 -5.23
C PRO A 130 -10.45 7.68 -6.36
N MET A 131 -9.26 7.14 -6.08
CA MET A 131 -8.52 6.25 -6.97
C MET A 131 -7.95 5.07 -6.15
N PRO A 132 -8.81 4.09 -5.74
CA PRO A 132 -8.36 2.91 -5.00
C PRO A 132 -7.33 2.11 -5.80
N PHE A 133 -6.52 1.32 -5.10
CA PHE A 133 -5.62 0.39 -5.77
C PHE A 133 -6.38 -0.52 -6.72
N SER A 134 -5.91 -0.60 -7.95
CA SER A 134 -6.53 -1.47 -8.95
C SER A 134 -5.54 -1.87 -10.04
N GLU A 135 -5.63 -3.11 -10.44
CA GLU A 135 -4.92 -3.58 -11.62
C GLU A 135 -5.37 -2.79 -12.87
N PRO A 136 -4.46 -2.51 -13.81
CA PRO A 136 -4.73 -1.71 -15.01
C PRO A 136 -5.94 -2.19 -15.80
N ARG A 137 -6.10 -3.50 -15.93
CA ARG A 137 -7.22 -4.11 -16.66
C ARG A 137 -8.58 -3.79 -16.01
N ARG A 138 -8.66 -3.84 -14.67
CA ARG A 138 -9.90 -3.48 -13.95
C ARG A 138 -10.24 -2.00 -14.11
N ILE A 139 -9.23 -1.13 -14.19
CA ILE A 139 -9.42 0.30 -14.48
C ILE A 139 -9.96 0.45 -15.92
N GLY A 140 -9.34 -0.23 -16.89
CA GLY A 140 -9.79 -0.23 -18.27
C GLY A 140 -11.24 -0.70 -18.44
N ASP A 141 -11.61 -1.77 -17.75
CA ASP A 141 -12.99 -2.30 -17.75
C ASP A 141 -13.98 -1.29 -17.15
N ALA A 142 -13.64 -0.68 -16.02
CA ALA A 142 -14.46 0.34 -15.36
C ALA A 142 -14.64 1.59 -16.24
N LEU A 143 -13.61 2.01 -16.97
CA LEU A 143 -13.67 3.13 -17.91
C LEU A 143 -14.32 2.77 -19.26
N GLY A 144 -14.70 1.49 -19.48
CA GLY A 144 -15.29 1.02 -20.74
C GLY A 144 -14.27 0.84 -21.87
N LEU A 145 -12.97 0.71 -21.56
CA LEU A 145 -11.89 0.57 -22.54
C LEU A 145 -11.60 -0.90 -22.93
N GLY A 146 -12.27 -1.86 -22.28
CA GLY A 146 -11.98 -3.31 -22.35
C GLY A 146 -12.43 -4.04 -23.62
N SER A 147 -12.99 -3.38 -24.64
CA SER A 147 -13.42 -4.02 -25.88
C SER A 147 -12.52 -3.60 -27.04
N ALA A 148 -11.77 -4.54 -27.61
CA ALA A 148 -10.73 -4.32 -28.62
C ALA A 148 -11.19 -3.59 -29.93
N ASN A 149 -12.48 -3.36 -30.12
CA ASN A 149 -13.05 -2.66 -31.28
C ASN A 149 -13.60 -1.24 -30.96
N ASN A 150 -13.55 -0.77 -29.70
CA ASN A 150 -14.21 0.47 -29.31
C ASN A 150 -13.31 1.52 -28.63
N SER A 151 -12.03 1.23 -28.42
CA SER A 151 -11.17 2.08 -27.59
C SER A 151 -11.04 3.53 -28.09
N LEU A 152 -10.95 3.76 -29.38
CA LEU A 152 -10.87 5.11 -29.96
C LEU A 152 -12.24 5.80 -30.09
N GLN A 153 -13.28 5.04 -30.46
CA GLN A 153 -14.64 5.59 -30.55
C GLN A 153 -15.22 5.92 -29.17
N THR A 154 -14.87 5.15 -28.13
CA THR A 154 -15.37 5.38 -26.77
C THR A 154 -14.71 6.61 -26.12
N ILE A 155 -13.40 6.83 -26.31
CA ILE A 155 -12.73 8.04 -25.82
C ILE A 155 -13.28 9.27 -26.55
N GLN A 156 -13.44 9.21 -27.87
CA GLN A 156 -14.01 10.29 -28.65
C GLN A 156 -15.50 10.51 -28.37
N SER A 157 -16.29 9.47 -28.10
CA SER A 157 -17.69 9.60 -27.70
C SER A 157 -17.86 10.13 -26.28
N LEU A 158 -16.95 9.79 -25.34
CA LEU A 158 -16.91 10.38 -23.99
C LEU A 158 -16.48 11.86 -24.05
N GLU A 159 -15.54 12.22 -24.89
CA GLU A 159 -15.16 13.61 -25.13
C GLU A 159 -16.31 14.42 -25.76
N ASN A 160 -16.99 13.85 -26.75
CA ASN A 160 -18.13 14.47 -27.43
C ASN A 160 -19.39 14.56 -26.55
N ALA A 161 -19.65 13.59 -25.66
CA ALA A 161 -20.78 13.61 -24.74
C ALA A 161 -20.61 14.70 -23.65
N ILE A 162 -19.39 14.89 -23.17
CA ILE A 162 -19.05 15.97 -22.21
C ILE A 162 -19.18 17.36 -22.88
N ASP A 163 -18.75 17.49 -24.14
CA ASP A 163 -18.92 18.73 -24.92
C ASP A 163 -20.37 19.02 -25.30
N ALA A 164 -21.20 17.99 -25.50
CA ALA A 164 -22.63 18.16 -25.80
C ALA A 164 -23.43 18.62 -24.59
N ASP A 165 -23.12 18.15 -23.39
CA ASP A 165 -23.82 18.54 -22.16
C ASP A 165 -23.45 19.98 -21.71
N THR A 166 -22.24 20.44 -22.04
CA THR A 166 -21.83 21.84 -21.86
C THR A 166 -22.52 22.79 -22.84
N LYS A 167 -22.87 22.33 -24.05
CA LYS A 167 -23.61 23.14 -25.04
C LYS A 167 -25.12 23.15 -24.80
N THR A 168 -25.69 22.11 -24.20
CA THR A 168 -27.14 22.04 -23.89
C THR A 168 -27.52 22.88 -22.67
N LYS A 169 -26.66 23.02 -21.67
CA LYS A 169 -26.91 23.92 -20.51
C LYS A 169 -26.87 25.42 -20.86
N ALA A 170 -26.33 25.77 -22.03
CA ALA A 170 -26.33 27.17 -22.51
C ALA A 170 -27.60 27.57 -23.28
N LYS A 171 -28.49 26.65 -23.66
CA LYS A 171 -29.69 26.92 -24.47
C LYS A 171 -31.04 26.73 -23.77
N SER A 172 -31.13 26.23 -22.54
CA SER A 172 -32.42 26.00 -21.87
C SER A 172 -32.77 27.05 -20.79
N LYS A 173 -32.67 28.33 -21.16
CA LYS A 173 -33.45 29.38 -20.47
C LYS A 173 -34.56 29.86 -21.42
N ARG A 174 -35.58 29.04 -21.64
CA ARG A 174 -36.96 29.42 -22.06
C ARG A 174 -37.73 28.16 -22.42
N SER A 175 -38.57 27.66 -21.54
CA SER A 175 -40.02 27.49 -21.78
C SER A 175 -40.64 26.63 -20.70
N LYS A 176 -41.88 26.97 -20.45
CA LYS A 176 -42.76 26.60 -19.33
C LYS A 176 -43.21 25.13 -19.36
N SER A 177 -43.33 24.61 -18.14
CA SER A 177 -44.38 23.67 -17.64
C SER A 177 -45.16 22.77 -18.60
N LYS A 178 -45.09 21.45 -18.37
CA LYS A 178 -46.30 20.61 -18.24
C LYS A 178 -45.95 19.29 -17.51
N LYS A 179 -46.85 18.95 -16.57
CA LYS A 179 -46.92 17.70 -15.81
C LYS A 179 -47.21 16.51 -16.72
N ALA A 180 -46.60 15.37 -16.45
CA ALA A 180 -47.16 14.02 -16.63
C ALA A 180 -46.37 13.04 -15.74
N SER A 181 -47.02 12.52 -14.84
CA SER A 181 -47.36 11.22 -14.26
C SER A 181 -46.33 10.10 -14.35
N VAL A 182 -46.04 9.61 -13.15
CA VAL A 182 -45.35 8.42 -12.73
C VAL A 182 -46.04 7.17 -13.29
N ASP A 183 -45.28 6.23 -13.80
CA ASP A 183 -45.63 4.81 -13.79
C ASP A 183 -44.50 3.98 -13.21
N ILE A 184 -44.85 3.30 -12.15
CA ILE A 184 -44.07 2.31 -11.42
C ILE A 184 -44.18 1.01 -12.20
N ILE A 185 -43.03 0.36 -12.45
CA ILE A 185 -43.00 -1.08 -12.76
C ILE A 185 -42.04 -1.74 -11.78
N GLU A 186 -42.64 -2.44 -10.80
CA GLU A 186 -42.03 -3.55 -10.10
C GLU A 186 -42.01 -4.76 -11.05
N ASP A 187 -40.94 -5.53 -11.08
CA ASP A 187 -40.95 -6.96 -10.80
C ASP A 187 -39.63 -7.66 -11.20
N SER A 188 -39.13 -8.37 -10.22
CA SER A 188 -38.54 -9.72 -10.24
C SER A 188 -37.37 -10.05 -11.16
N LEU A 189 -36.30 -10.57 -10.60
CA LEU A 189 -35.99 -12.00 -10.66
C LEU A 189 -34.72 -12.36 -9.87
N PHE A 190 -34.93 -13.13 -8.83
CA PHE A 190 -33.90 -14.04 -8.33
C PHE A 190 -33.77 -15.19 -9.31
N ALA A 191 -32.58 -15.40 -9.87
CA ALA A 191 -32.23 -16.66 -10.51
C ALA A 191 -30.86 -17.11 -9.98
N SER A 192 -30.91 -18.22 -9.28
CA SER A 192 -29.77 -19.04 -8.86
C SER A 192 -28.95 -19.52 -10.04
N VAL A 193 -27.62 -19.43 -9.97
CA VAL A 193 -26.72 -20.16 -10.86
C VAL A 193 -25.80 -21.03 -10.01
N ASP A 194 -25.88 -22.32 -10.31
CA ASP A 194 -25.12 -23.41 -9.73
C ASP A 194 -23.62 -23.32 -9.98
N MET A 195 -22.87 -23.74 -8.98
CA MET A 195 -21.45 -24.03 -9.05
C MET A 195 -21.20 -25.26 -9.90
N ALA A 196 -20.40 -25.15 -10.92
CA ALA A 196 -19.78 -26.30 -11.58
C ALA A 196 -18.29 -26.10 -11.73
N ASP A 197 -17.56 -27.04 -11.14
CA ASP A 197 -16.11 -27.24 -11.26
C ASP A 197 -15.61 -27.24 -12.70
N THR A 198 -14.54 -26.52 -12.99
CA THR A 198 -13.68 -26.84 -14.12
C THR A 198 -12.21 -26.67 -13.80
N ASN A 199 -11.49 -27.76 -14.08
CA ASN A 199 -10.08 -28.01 -13.88
C ASN A 199 -9.16 -27.02 -14.61
N LEU A 200 -8.08 -26.65 -13.92
CA LEU A 200 -6.87 -26.06 -14.48
C LEU A 200 -6.16 -27.10 -15.38
N ALA A 201 -5.87 -26.72 -16.60
CA ALA A 201 -4.88 -27.36 -17.45
C ALA A 201 -4.09 -26.29 -18.20
N ASP A 202 -2.79 -26.48 -18.16
CA ASP A 202 -1.67 -25.69 -18.67
C ASP A 202 -1.90 -25.06 -20.05
N VAL A 203 -1.54 -23.77 -20.18
CA VAL A 203 -1.28 -23.15 -21.48
C VAL A 203 0.09 -22.48 -21.44
N GLU A 204 0.98 -23.06 -22.21
CA GLU A 204 2.33 -22.56 -22.49
C GLU A 204 2.30 -21.19 -23.16
N THR A 205 3.17 -20.29 -22.66
CA THR A 205 3.44 -18.99 -23.25
C THR A 205 4.36 -19.14 -24.47
N ASN A 206 3.87 -18.77 -25.62
CA ASN A 206 4.72 -18.51 -26.80
C ASN A 206 4.86 -17.00 -27.00
N ASP A 207 6.05 -16.50 -26.73
CA ASP A 207 6.50 -15.18 -27.14
C ASP A 207 6.61 -15.12 -28.66
N VAL A 208 5.79 -14.27 -29.28
CA VAL A 208 6.00 -13.85 -30.66
C VAL A 208 6.29 -12.36 -30.66
N VAL A 209 7.57 -12.04 -30.80
CA VAL A 209 8.04 -10.70 -31.15
C VAL A 209 7.71 -10.46 -32.60
N THR A 210 6.76 -9.59 -32.89
CA THR A 210 6.62 -8.98 -34.21
C THR A 210 6.90 -7.48 -34.09
N GLN A 211 8.09 -7.09 -34.57
CA GLN A 211 8.37 -5.72 -34.99
C GLN A 211 7.64 -5.49 -36.31
N ASP A 212 6.66 -4.59 -36.30
CA ASP A 212 6.26 -3.89 -37.52
C ASP A 212 6.05 -2.40 -37.18
N LEU A 213 6.92 -1.61 -37.79
CA LEU A 213 6.87 -0.15 -37.82
C LEU A 213 5.79 0.25 -38.82
N ASP A 214 4.66 0.76 -38.36
CA ASP A 214 3.77 1.53 -39.20
C ASP A 214 3.40 2.87 -38.58
N ARG A 215 3.59 3.88 -39.44
CA ARG A 215 3.42 5.32 -39.19
C ARG A 215 1.93 5.66 -39.20
N ASN A 216 1.33 5.70 -38.02
CA ASN A 216 0.20 6.59 -37.74
C ASN A 216 0.16 6.79 -36.22
N ASN A 217 0.26 8.05 -35.81
CA ASN A 217 0.42 8.48 -34.42
C ASN A 217 -0.91 8.33 -33.64
N GLU A 218 -1.42 7.12 -33.49
CA GLU A 218 -2.52 6.77 -32.60
C GLU A 218 -1.92 5.96 -31.44
N THR A 219 -1.75 6.62 -30.29
CA THR A 219 -1.27 5.96 -29.09
C THR A 219 -2.36 5.00 -28.60
N THR A 220 -2.28 3.73 -28.98
CA THR A 220 -3.14 2.68 -28.43
C THR A 220 -2.86 2.53 -26.94
N LEU A 221 -3.90 2.70 -26.11
CA LEU A 221 -3.78 2.52 -24.67
C LEU A 221 -3.47 1.06 -24.33
N ASN A 222 -2.37 0.84 -23.63
CA ASN A 222 -2.00 -0.49 -23.13
C ASN A 222 -2.72 -0.78 -21.82
N LEU A 223 -3.74 -1.64 -21.84
CA LEU A 223 -4.54 -2.05 -20.69
C LEU A 223 -3.74 -2.81 -19.60
N HIS A 224 -2.47 -3.09 -19.82
CA HIS A 224 -1.58 -3.71 -18.84
C HIS A 224 -0.59 -2.70 -18.21
N ASN A 225 -0.61 -1.43 -18.67
CA ASN A 225 0.29 -0.41 -18.19
C ASN A 225 -0.37 0.43 -17.08
N TYR A 226 0.16 0.37 -15.87
CA TYR A 226 -0.33 1.11 -14.70
C TYR A 226 -0.37 2.61 -14.96
N ASP A 227 0.73 3.19 -15.43
CA ASP A 227 0.83 4.63 -15.67
C ASP A 227 -0.24 5.14 -16.63
N GLN A 228 -0.41 4.45 -17.77
CA GLN A 228 -1.41 4.83 -18.78
C GLN A 228 -2.84 4.71 -18.24
N MET A 229 -3.14 3.66 -17.49
CA MET A 229 -4.48 3.45 -16.94
C MET A 229 -4.80 4.43 -15.82
N TYR A 230 -3.85 4.68 -14.92
CA TYR A 230 -4.02 5.71 -13.89
C TYR A 230 -4.12 7.12 -14.49
N GLN A 231 -3.35 7.43 -15.56
CA GLN A 231 -3.48 8.69 -16.26
C GLN A 231 -4.86 8.84 -16.92
N ALA A 232 -5.37 7.79 -17.55
CA ALA A 232 -6.72 7.80 -18.14
C ALA A 232 -7.79 8.02 -17.07
N TRP A 233 -7.66 7.34 -15.92
CA TRP A 233 -8.58 7.46 -14.80
C TRP A 233 -8.54 8.85 -14.14
N SER A 234 -7.35 9.35 -13.88
CA SER A 234 -7.13 10.71 -13.36
C SER A 234 -7.78 11.76 -14.26
N ASN A 235 -7.51 11.69 -15.56
CA ASN A 235 -8.11 12.59 -16.55
C ASN A 235 -9.65 12.48 -16.58
N TYR A 236 -10.18 11.25 -16.49
CA TYR A 236 -11.60 11.00 -16.46
C TYR A 236 -12.28 11.64 -15.25
N LEU A 237 -11.70 11.47 -14.07
CA LEU A 237 -12.20 12.10 -12.83
C LEU A 237 -12.08 13.61 -12.88
N TYR A 238 -10.91 14.13 -13.26
CA TYR A 238 -10.66 15.58 -13.26
C TYR A 238 -11.57 16.34 -14.22
N LYS A 239 -11.89 15.77 -15.39
CA LYS A 239 -12.87 16.37 -16.34
C LYS A 239 -14.26 16.56 -15.74
N GLN A 240 -14.63 15.78 -14.73
CA GLN A 240 -15.92 15.87 -14.05
C GLN A 240 -15.91 16.87 -12.88
N VAL A 241 -14.73 17.32 -12.43
CA VAL A 241 -14.62 18.34 -11.39
C VAL A 241 -15.18 19.68 -11.93
N PRO A 242 -16.15 20.30 -11.25
CA PRO A 242 -16.68 21.59 -11.67
C PRO A 242 -15.60 22.66 -11.77
N LYS A 243 -15.66 23.49 -12.81
CA LYS A 243 -14.67 24.55 -13.02
C LYS A 243 -14.52 25.42 -11.76
N ARG A 244 -13.30 25.67 -11.35
CA ARG A 244 -12.91 26.43 -10.15
C ARG A 244 -13.25 25.76 -8.81
N MET A 245 -13.71 24.52 -8.79
CA MET A 245 -13.85 23.75 -7.56
C MET A 245 -12.50 23.22 -7.13
N ARG A 246 -12.19 23.32 -5.86
CA ARG A 246 -11.02 22.68 -5.26
C ARG A 246 -11.14 21.18 -5.40
N SER A 247 -10.01 20.47 -5.58
CA SER A 247 -10.02 19.03 -5.79
C SER A 247 -8.90 18.35 -5.01
N ILE A 248 -9.21 17.20 -4.44
CA ILE A 248 -8.28 16.32 -3.74
C ILE A 248 -8.38 14.94 -4.38
N ALA A 249 -7.28 14.40 -4.87
CA ALA A 249 -7.18 12.99 -5.20
C ALA A 249 -6.81 12.19 -3.95
N ILE A 250 -7.44 11.03 -3.76
CA ILE A 250 -7.03 10.03 -2.77
C ILE A 250 -6.68 8.77 -3.55
N SER A 251 -5.42 8.34 -3.49
CA SER A 251 -4.98 7.19 -4.27
C SER A 251 -4.07 6.27 -3.49
N HIS A 252 -4.17 4.98 -3.75
CA HIS A 252 -3.22 3.99 -3.29
C HIS A 252 -2.47 3.45 -4.50
N ALA A 253 -1.25 3.91 -4.71
CA ALA A 253 -0.45 3.60 -5.90
C ALA A 253 1.04 3.75 -5.62
N PHE A 254 1.86 2.95 -6.30
CA PHE A 254 3.31 3.11 -6.28
C PHE A 254 3.74 4.21 -7.28
N VAL A 255 4.09 5.37 -6.77
CA VAL A 255 4.51 6.51 -7.59
C VAL A 255 6.02 6.47 -7.81
N MET A 256 6.44 6.64 -9.07
CA MET A 256 7.83 6.58 -9.51
C MET A 256 8.72 7.57 -8.75
N GLY A 257 9.87 7.08 -8.28
CA GLY A 257 10.85 7.87 -7.53
C GLY A 257 10.63 7.90 -6.02
N GLY A 258 9.65 7.13 -5.51
CA GLY A 258 9.46 6.95 -4.07
C GLY A 258 10.49 5.99 -3.46
N GLU A 259 10.91 6.28 -2.24
CA GLU A 259 11.76 5.40 -1.43
C GLU A 259 10.91 4.27 -0.84
N VAL A 260 11.31 3.03 -1.10
CA VAL A 260 10.63 1.80 -0.67
C VAL A 260 11.30 1.26 0.59
N GLY A 261 10.53 0.89 1.59
CA GLY A 261 11.01 0.14 2.76
C GLY A 261 10.90 -1.37 2.57
N GLY A 262 11.35 -2.14 3.56
CA GLY A 262 11.31 -3.62 3.51
C GLY A 262 9.96 -4.23 3.81
N SER A 263 8.94 -3.45 4.15
CA SER A 263 7.61 -3.92 4.53
C SER A 263 6.55 -3.75 3.44
N GLU A 264 6.85 -2.95 2.41
CA GLU A 264 5.97 -2.76 1.25
C GLU A 264 6.01 -3.99 0.33
N ARG A 265 4.86 -4.32 -0.22
CA ARG A 265 4.72 -5.42 -1.16
C ARG A 265 5.16 -4.97 -2.54
N THR A 266 6.30 -5.47 -3.02
CA THR A 266 6.65 -5.35 -4.45
C THR A 266 5.74 -6.29 -5.26
N LEU A 267 4.88 -5.71 -6.10
CA LEU A 267 3.89 -6.47 -6.86
C LEU A 267 4.47 -7.03 -8.16
N SER A 268 5.57 -6.49 -8.69
CA SER A 268 6.24 -7.02 -9.89
C SER A 268 7.75 -6.80 -9.94
N VAL A 269 8.41 -7.62 -10.75
CA VAL A 269 9.84 -7.49 -11.07
C VAL A 269 9.99 -6.45 -12.20
N GLY A 270 10.83 -5.42 -11.98
CA GLY A 270 11.19 -4.47 -13.04
C GLY A 270 10.41 -3.15 -13.08
N GLY A 271 9.59 -2.82 -12.05
CA GLY A 271 8.98 -1.50 -11.91
C GLY A 271 7.81 -1.20 -12.86
N SER A 272 7.20 -2.24 -13.46
CA SER A 272 6.05 -2.08 -14.38
C SER A 272 4.78 -1.55 -13.71
N GLU A 273 4.76 -1.45 -12.37
CA GLU A 273 3.61 -1.01 -11.56
C GLU A 273 3.69 0.46 -11.15
N GLN A 274 4.76 1.14 -11.55
CA GLN A 274 4.97 2.51 -11.16
C GLN A 274 4.09 3.46 -11.97
N VAL A 275 3.53 4.44 -11.25
CA VAL A 275 2.71 5.52 -11.80
C VAL A 275 3.51 6.80 -11.76
N HIS A 276 3.57 7.55 -12.88
CA HIS A 276 4.31 8.80 -12.92
C HIS A 276 3.60 9.89 -12.08
N PRO A 277 4.33 10.74 -11.29
CA PRO A 277 3.70 11.81 -10.50
C PRO A 277 2.82 12.77 -11.30
N GLN A 278 3.11 12.94 -12.61
CA GLN A 278 2.33 13.77 -13.52
C GLN A 278 0.85 13.36 -13.66
N VAL A 279 0.50 12.13 -13.31
CA VAL A 279 -0.88 11.64 -13.26
C VAL A 279 -1.74 12.49 -12.32
N PHE A 280 -1.14 13.04 -11.28
CA PHE A 280 -1.84 13.77 -10.21
C PHE A 280 -1.69 15.31 -10.30
N LYS A 281 -1.06 15.84 -11.34
CA LYS A 281 -0.67 17.26 -11.46
C LYS A 281 -1.83 18.27 -11.44
N ASP A 282 -3.01 17.83 -11.84
CA ASP A 282 -4.17 18.71 -12.02
C ASP A 282 -5.00 18.89 -10.73
N PHE A 283 -4.76 18.06 -9.70
CA PHE A 283 -5.40 18.18 -8.39
C PHE A 283 -4.67 19.19 -7.51
N HIS A 284 -5.42 19.87 -6.62
CA HIS A 284 -4.83 20.80 -5.67
C HIS A 284 -4.07 20.10 -4.55
N TYR A 285 -4.48 18.88 -4.21
CA TYR A 285 -3.76 17.98 -3.31
C TYR A 285 -3.99 16.52 -3.73
N THR A 286 -2.96 15.70 -3.52
CA THR A 286 -3.05 14.26 -3.72
C THR A 286 -2.56 13.54 -2.48
N ALA A 287 -3.49 12.83 -1.82
CA ALA A 287 -3.23 11.96 -0.70
C ALA A 287 -2.87 10.57 -1.22
N LEU A 288 -1.62 10.15 -1.01
CA LEU A 288 -1.09 8.86 -1.45
C LEU A 288 -0.91 7.90 -0.27
N GLY A 289 -1.19 6.62 -0.48
CA GLY A 289 -0.79 5.47 0.32
C GLY A 289 -0.03 4.46 -0.53
N HIS A 290 0.56 3.47 0.10
CA HIS A 290 1.38 2.36 -0.38
C HIS A 290 2.82 2.41 0.16
N LEU A 291 3.47 3.58 0.19
CA LEU A 291 4.81 3.71 0.75
C LEU A 291 4.73 4.15 2.21
N HIS A 292 5.36 3.38 3.10
CA HIS A 292 5.27 3.56 4.55
C HIS A 292 6.08 4.74 5.07
N GLY A 293 7.05 5.26 4.29
CA GLY A 293 7.81 6.46 4.61
C GLY A 293 7.08 7.74 4.20
N PRO A 294 6.88 8.73 5.12
CA PRO A 294 6.32 10.02 4.74
C PRO A 294 7.23 10.73 3.74
N GLN A 295 6.73 11.01 2.53
CA GLN A 295 7.54 11.62 1.47
C GLN A 295 6.69 12.36 0.44
N ARG A 296 7.31 13.31 -0.27
CA ARG A 296 6.70 14.04 -1.40
C ARG A 296 7.10 13.42 -2.74
N MET A 297 6.21 13.50 -3.71
CA MET A 297 6.41 12.93 -5.04
C MET A 297 6.43 14.04 -6.12
N GLY A 298 7.61 14.54 -6.43
CA GLY A 298 7.79 15.62 -7.41
C GLY A 298 7.33 17.00 -6.91
N ALA A 299 6.07 17.16 -6.53
CA ALA A 299 5.50 18.38 -5.99
C ALA A 299 5.10 18.24 -4.52
N ASP A 300 5.07 19.35 -3.77
CA ASP A 300 4.75 19.32 -2.33
C ASP A 300 3.32 18.86 -2.05
N TYR A 301 2.40 19.12 -2.97
CA TYR A 301 1.00 18.74 -2.87
C TYR A 301 0.69 17.29 -3.31
N ILE A 302 1.69 16.52 -3.72
CA ILE A 302 1.57 15.06 -4.02
C ILE A 302 2.41 14.33 -2.97
N ARG A 303 1.76 13.65 -2.01
CA ARG A 303 2.46 13.12 -0.85
C ARG A 303 1.96 11.77 -0.39
N TYR A 304 2.90 10.97 0.11
CA TYR A 304 2.62 9.87 1.03
C TYR A 304 2.61 10.40 2.45
N SER A 305 1.58 10.08 3.23
CA SER A 305 1.59 10.31 4.69
C SER A 305 2.47 9.30 5.41
N GLY A 306 2.67 8.14 4.79
CA GLY A 306 3.28 6.98 5.40
C GLY A 306 2.35 6.26 6.40
N SER A 307 2.80 5.12 6.88
CA SER A 307 2.10 4.33 7.88
C SER A 307 2.21 4.96 9.28
N PRO A 308 1.21 4.74 10.18
CA PRO A 308 1.26 5.28 11.54
C PRO A 308 2.30 4.58 12.43
N LEU A 309 2.69 3.35 12.12
CA LEU A 309 3.70 2.59 12.83
C LEU A 309 4.79 2.10 11.88
N LYS A 310 5.95 1.72 12.43
CA LYS A 310 7.00 1.03 11.69
C LYS A 310 6.67 -0.46 11.58
N TYR A 311 6.71 -0.99 10.37
CA TYR A 311 6.34 -2.37 10.06
C TYR A 311 7.52 -3.24 9.62
N SER A 312 8.72 -2.66 9.53
CA SER A 312 9.97 -3.38 9.28
C SER A 312 11.14 -2.72 10.02
N PHE A 313 12.22 -3.47 10.22
CA PHE A 313 13.45 -2.89 10.79
C PHE A 313 14.12 -1.89 9.86
N ASP A 314 13.90 -1.97 8.55
CA ASP A 314 14.41 -0.97 7.60
C ASP A 314 13.79 0.42 7.83
N GLU A 315 12.63 0.46 8.46
CA GLU A 315 11.94 1.70 8.82
C GLU A 315 12.42 2.32 10.15
N HIS A 316 13.43 1.73 10.83
CA HIS A 316 13.87 2.15 12.17
C HIS A 316 14.24 3.63 12.27
N THR A 317 14.75 4.23 11.19
CA THR A 317 15.10 5.67 11.13
C THR A 317 13.94 6.58 10.75
N GLN A 318 12.83 6.03 10.25
CA GLN A 318 11.69 6.82 9.81
C GLN A 318 10.98 7.47 11.00
N LYS A 319 10.52 8.70 10.78
CA LYS A 319 9.67 9.43 11.74
C LYS A 319 8.24 9.38 11.27
N LYS A 320 7.45 8.53 11.88
CA LYS A 320 6.03 8.38 11.54
C LYS A 320 5.24 9.61 11.97
N SER A 321 4.26 10.02 11.15
CA SER A 321 3.45 11.21 11.40
C SER A 321 2.10 11.14 10.71
N PHE A 322 1.13 11.87 11.24
CA PHE A 322 -0.07 12.26 10.52
C PHE A 322 0.19 13.55 9.75
N THR A 323 -0.31 13.64 8.52
CA THR A 323 -0.16 14.84 7.69
C THR A 323 -1.41 15.72 7.82
N ILE A 324 -1.24 16.98 8.14
CA ILE A 324 -2.30 17.98 8.21
C ILE A 324 -2.22 18.88 6.97
N ILE A 325 -3.35 19.07 6.32
CA ILE A 325 -3.49 19.89 5.11
C ILE A 325 -4.45 21.03 5.38
N ASP A 326 -3.96 22.25 5.35
CA ASP A 326 -4.78 23.46 5.36
C ASP A 326 -5.00 23.94 3.92
N MET A 327 -6.20 23.76 3.40
CA MET A 327 -6.58 24.17 2.04
C MET A 327 -7.41 25.45 2.08
N ASP A 328 -6.91 26.52 1.45
CA ASP A 328 -7.65 27.78 1.32
C ASP A 328 -8.80 27.68 0.30
N THR A 329 -9.58 28.75 0.19
CA THR A 329 -10.74 28.82 -0.75
C THR A 329 -10.33 28.82 -2.23
N LYS A 330 -9.04 29.01 -2.54
CA LYS A 330 -8.49 29.00 -3.90
C LYS A 330 -7.84 27.65 -4.25
N GLY A 331 -7.70 26.76 -3.26
CA GLY A 331 -7.05 25.47 -3.42
C GLY A 331 -5.54 25.48 -3.11
N ASN A 332 -4.98 26.59 -2.61
CA ASN A 332 -3.61 26.55 -2.10
C ASN A 332 -3.57 25.71 -0.82
N VAL A 333 -2.54 24.91 -0.67
CA VAL A 333 -2.36 24.00 0.46
C VAL A 333 -1.13 24.39 1.28
N ASP A 334 -1.30 24.46 2.60
CA ASP A 334 -0.22 24.48 3.58
C ASP A 334 -0.18 23.11 4.27
N ILE A 335 1.01 22.55 4.45
CA ILE A 335 1.19 21.18 4.88
C ILE A 335 2.07 21.14 6.12
N SER A 336 1.55 20.53 7.17
CA SER A 336 2.28 20.27 8.41
C SER A 336 2.15 18.81 8.83
N THR A 337 2.95 18.38 9.78
CA THR A 337 2.92 16.99 10.28
C THR A 337 2.87 16.96 11.80
N ILE A 338 2.11 16.02 12.34
CA ILE A 338 2.05 15.71 13.76
C ILE A 338 2.74 14.36 13.97
N PRO A 339 3.87 14.32 14.71
CA PRO A 339 4.59 13.07 14.97
C PRO A 339 3.69 12.04 15.66
N VAL A 340 3.83 10.77 15.27
CA VAL A 340 3.18 9.67 15.97
C VAL A 340 3.99 9.27 17.20
N GLU A 341 3.30 9.15 18.32
CA GLU A 341 3.84 8.66 19.59
C GLU A 341 3.48 7.17 19.74
N ALA A 342 4.34 6.31 19.21
CA ALA A 342 4.14 4.87 19.30
C ALA A 342 4.29 4.38 20.75
N LYS A 343 3.47 3.41 21.18
CA LYS A 343 3.61 2.74 22.47
C LYS A 343 4.94 2.00 22.59
N ARG A 344 5.43 1.45 21.48
CA ARG A 344 6.69 0.72 21.33
C ARG A 344 7.32 1.14 20.01
N ASP A 345 8.61 1.40 20.04
CA ASP A 345 9.34 1.71 18.81
C ASP A 345 9.97 0.46 18.20
N VAL A 346 10.36 0.55 16.92
CA VAL A 346 11.16 -0.45 16.21
C VAL A 346 12.57 0.09 16.11
N VAL A 347 13.53 -0.59 16.73
CA VAL A 347 14.89 -0.13 16.88
C VAL A 347 15.91 -1.21 16.50
N ILE A 348 17.04 -0.77 15.97
CA ILE A 348 18.23 -1.59 15.74
C ILE A 348 19.27 -1.20 16.79
N LEU A 349 19.72 -2.20 17.55
CA LEU A 349 20.82 -2.04 18.50
C LEU A 349 22.07 -2.76 17.94
N GLU A 350 23.12 -1.98 17.66
CA GLU A 350 24.37 -2.50 17.12
C GLU A 350 25.48 -2.45 18.18
N GLY A 351 26.21 -3.55 18.33
CA GLY A 351 27.30 -3.66 19.31
C GLY A 351 27.73 -5.09 19.58
N TYR A 352 28.71 -5.30 20.45
CA TYR A 352 29.05 -6.62 20.93
C TYR A 352 27.97 -7.14 21.88
N PHE A 353 27.76 -8.44 21.87
CA PHE A 353 26.72 -9.09 22.67
C PHE A 353 26.77 -8.71 24.16
N GLU A 354 27.98 -8.80 24.76
CA GLU A 354 28.17 -8.49 26.18
C GLU A 354 27.89 -7.00 26.48
N ASP A 355 28.21 -6.11 25.54
CA ASP A 355 27.93 -4.68 25.70
C ASP A 355 26.42 -4.43 25.70
N LEU A 356 25.68 -5.01 24.73
CA LEU A 356 24.21 -4.88 24.69
C LEU A 356 23.56 -5.49 25.93
N LEU A 357 24.08 -6.66 26.39
CA LEU A 357 23.55 -7.36 27.56
C LEU A 357 23.77 -6.59 28.87
N ASN A 358 24.82 -5.78 28.98
CA ASN A 358 25.22 -5.09 30.21
C ASN A 358 24.91 -3.58 30.21
N ASN A 359 24.51 -2.98 29.09
CA ASN A 359 24.23 -1.56 28.98
C ASN A 359 22.87 -1.21 29.61
N LYS A 360 22.93 -0.74 30.87
CA LYS A 360 21.72 -0.39 31.63
C LYS A 360 20.92 0.76 31.04
N GLU A 361 21.58 1.70 30.36
CA GLU A 361 20.94 2.86 29.74
C GLU A 361 20.08 2.41 28.51
N LEU A 362 20.70 1.61 27.62
CA LEU A 362 19.97 1.03 26.48
C LEU A 362 18.82 0.14 26.94
N GLN A 363 19.03 -0.68 27.98
CA GLN A 363 17.98 -1.52 28.56
C GLN A 363 16.82 -0.66 29.09
N ALA A 364 17.09 0.36 29.87
CA ALA A 364 16.05 1.24 30.43
C ALA A 364 15.23 1.94 29.33
N LYS A 365 15.88 2.30 28.22
CA LYS A 365 15.25 2.99 27.11
C LYS A 365 14.44 2.06 26.20
N HIS A 366 14.97 0.88 25.88
CA HIS A 366 14.44 -0.01 24.82
C HIS A 366 13.93 -1.36 25.31
N LYS A 367 13.69 -1.49 26.64
CA LYS A 367 13.26 -2.74 27.30
C LYS A 367 12.04 -3.38 26.62
N ASP A 368 11.07 -2.56 26.24
CA ASP A 368 9.78 -2.99 25.72
C ASP A 368 9.62 -2.73 24.21
N ASP A 369 10.62 -2.12 23.56
CA ASP A 369 10.63 -1.88 22.11
C ASP A 369 10.86 -3.17 21.32
N TYR A 370 10.51 -3.14 20.04
CA TYR A 370 10.83 -4.19 19.09
C TYR A 370 12.28 -4.05 18.63
N VAL A 371 13.12 -4.96 19.07
CA VAL A 371 14.60 -4.86 18.93
C VAL A 371 15.10 -5.86 17.90
N GLN A 372 15.89 -5.37 16.94
CA GLN A 372 16.87 -6.16 16.18
C GLN A 372 18.24 -5.94 16.78
N ALA A 373 18.91 -7.00 17.22
CA ALA A 373 20.30 -6.94 17.70
C ALA A 373 21.25 -7.24 16.54
N ARG A 374 22.03 -6.25 16.10
CA ARG A 374 23.12 -6.41 15.13
C ARG A 374 24.43 -6.58 15.89
N LEU A 375 24.90 -7.83 15.97
CA LEU A 375 26.06 -8.19 16.74
C LEU A 375 27.34 -8.07 15.92
N LEU A 376 28.33 -7.38 16.48
CA LEU A 376 29.69 -7.29 15.94
C LEU A 376 30.53 -8.53 16.27
N ASP A 377 29.97 -9.45 17.04
CA ASP A 377 30.58 -10.73 17.37
C ASP A 377 30.75 -11.57 16.10
N THR A 378 31.93 -12.24 15.98
CA THR A 378 32.25 -13.09 14.83
C THR A 378 31.76 -14.51 14.99
N MET A 379 31.50 -14.96 16.22
CA MET A 379 31.06 -16.31 16.56
C MET A 379 29.61 -16.36 17.00
N PRO A 380 28.88 -17.43 16.69
CA PRO A 380 27.54 -17.65 17.22
C PRO A 380 27.56 -17.69 18.74
N ILE A 381 26.56 -17.01 19.35
CA ILE A 381 26.45 -16.93 20.79
C ILE A 381 25.41 -17.95 21.27
N MET A 382 25.84 -18.84 22.16
CA MET A 382 24.98 -19.83 22.74
C MET A 382 23.85 -19.16 23.56
N ASP A 383 22.60 -19.53 23.26
CA ASP A 383 21.40 -18.96 23.89
C ASP A 383 21.28 -17.43 23.81
N GLY A 384 21.93 -16.83 22.79
CA GLY A 384 21.99 -15.36 22.63
C GLY A 384 20.62 -14.71 22.65
N MET A 385 19.66 -15.25 21.89
CA MET A 385 18.28 -14.74 21.85
C MET A 385 17.59 -14.80 23.24
N ALA A 386 17.73 -15.93 23.94
CA ALA A 386 17.13 -16.10 25.26
C ALA A 386 17.70 -15.11 26.28
N LYS A 387 19.01 -14.86 26.22
CA LYS A 387 19.69 -13.91 27.11
C LYS A 387 19.27 -12.47 26.80
N LEU A 388 19.23 -12.06 25.50
CA LEU A 388 18.80 -10.72 25.12
C LEU A 388 17.33 -10.47 25.50
N ARG A 389 16.46 -11.44 25.38
CA ARG A 389 15.05 -11.32 25.78
C ARG A 389 14.83 -11.13 27.28
N GLN A 390 15.82 -11.43 28.12
CA GLN A 390 15.73 -11.11 29.56
C GLN A 390 15.84 -9.61 29.84
N VAL A 391 16.49 -8.86 28.94
CA VAL A 391 16.74 -7.40 29.08
C VAL A 391 15.99 -6.57 28.04
N TYR A 392 15.76 -7.08 26.83
CA TYR A 392 14.94 -6.51 25.78
C TYR A 392 13.81 -7.49 25.49
N HIS A 393 12.66 -7.33 26.14
CA HIS A 393 11.59 -8.33 26.16
C HIS A 393 11.08 -8.70 24.76
N ARG A 394 11.22 -7.81 23.79
CA ARG A 394 10.85 -7.99 22.40
C ARG A 394 12.05 -7.94 21.47
N CYS A 395 13.14 -8.63 21.84
CA CYS A 395 14.18 -8.91 20.89
C CYS A 395 13.66 -9.91 19.85
N MET A 396 13.53 -9.47 18.60
CA MET A 396 12.90 -10.21 17.50
C MET A 396 13.90 -11.04 16.71
N THR A 397 15.07 -10.47 16.43
CA THR A 397 16.10 -11.12 15.64
C THR A 397 17.50 -10.72 16.09
N ILE A 398 18.47 -11.59 15.79
CA ILE A 398 19.90 -11.36 15.97
C ILE A 398 20.55 -11.53 14.61
N ASP A 399 21.27 -10.51 14.15
CA ASP A 399 22.09 -10.54 12.95
C ASP A 399 23.56 -10.42 13.34
N LEU A 400 24.40 -11.33 12.84
CA LEU A 400 25.84 -11.30 13.04
C LEU A 400 26.50 -10.52 11.90
N VAL A 401 26.65 -9.21 12.06
CA VAL A 401 27.28 -8.32 11.05
C VAL A 401 28.81 -8.42 11.05
N GLY A 402 29.43 -8.89 12.15
CA GLY A 402 30.86 -9.19 12.23
C GLY A 402 31.30 -10.37 11.32
N ARG A 403 30.35 -11.18 10.87
CA ARG A 403 30.58 -12.13 9.80
C ARG A 403 30.43 -11.39 8.47
N VAL A 404 31.56 -10.99 7.89
CA VAL A 404 31.56 -10.67 6.47
C VAL A 404 31.21 -11.96 5.75
N ALA A 405 29.96 -12.15 5.38
CA ALA A 405 29.61 -13.12 4.36
C ALA A 405 30.41 -12.69 3.13
N THR A 406 31.45 -13.43 2.80
CA THR A 406 32.06 -13.30 1.47
C THR A 406 30.93 -13.64 0.50
N PRO A 407 30.51 -12.71 -0.35
CA PRO A 407 29.42 -13.02 -1.27
C PRO A 407 29.87 -14.23 -2.09
N MET A 408 29.03 -15.26 -2.13
CA MET A 408 29.17 -16.32 -3.15
C MET A 408 28.90 -15.74 -4.57
N ALA A 409 28.74 -14.42 -4.67
CA ALA A 409 28.41 -13.69 -5.89
C ALA A 409 29.53 -13.60 -6.93
N ASP A 410 30.79 -14.01 -6.58
CA ASP A 410 31.89 -13.99 -7.54
C ASP A 410 32.22 -15.38 -8.14
N MET A 411 31.40 -16.40 -7.87
CA MET A 411 31.55 -17.67 -8.57
C MET A 411 30.70 -17.63 -9.86
N ASP A 412 31.38 -17.80 -10.99
CA ASP A 412 30.75 -17.95 -12.31
C ASP A 412 29.64 -19.01 -12.27
N GLU A 413 28.45 -18.68 -12.67
CA GLU A 413 27.27 -19.58 -12.73
C GLU A 413 27.57 -20.87 -13.54
N ALA A 414 28.58 -20.81 -14.43
CA ALA A 414 29.09 -21.93 -15.18
C ALA A 414 29.83 -22.97 -14.31
N VAL A 415 30.54 -22.52 -13.26
CA VAL A 415 31.28 -23.39 -12.34
C VAL A 415 30.32 -24.13 -11.40
N PHE A 416 29.21 -23.48 -11.01
CA PHE A 416 28.18 -24.12 -10.18
C PHE A 416 27.49 -25.33 -10.84
N LYS A 417 27.39 -25.32 -12.16
CA LYS A 417 26.73 -26.40 -12.93
C LYS A 417 27.59 -27.63 -13.13
N GLU A 418 28.89 -27.55 -12.89
CA GLU A 418 29.82 -28.67 -13.10
C GLU A 418 30.22 -29.39 -11.81
N LEU A 419 29.94 -28.79 -10.63
CA LEU A 419 30.30 -29.37 -9.33
C LEU A 419 29.22 -30.34 -8.84
N ASN A 420 29.67 -31.48 -8.30
CA ASN A 420 28.76 -32.38 -7.60
C ASN A 420 28.41 -31.84 -6.19
N GLU A 421 27.38 -32.39 -5.57
CA GLU A 421 26.87 -31.92 -4.28
C GLU A 421 27.90 -31.94 -3.14
N ARG A 422 28.86 -32.90 -3.16
CA ARG A 422 29.95 -32.96 -2.18
C ARG A 422 30.96 -31.84 -2.38
N GLU A 423 31.27 -31.52 -3.62
CA GLU A 423 32.19 -30.42 -3.96
C GLU A 423 31.60 -29.08 -3.61
N LEU A 424 30.32 -28.89 -3.88
CA LEU A 424 29.56 -27.72 -3.48
C LEU A 424 29.55 -27.53 -1.97
N PHE A 425 29.33 -28.62 -1.21
CA PHE A 425 29.38 -28.58 0.25
C PHE A 425 30.78 -28.25 0.79
N ASN A 426 31.81 -28.81 0.22
CA ASN A 426 33.19 -28.53 0.62
C ASN A 426 33.56 -27.07 0.38
N GLN A 427 33.21 -26.51 -0.79
CA GLN A 427 33.42 -25.09 -1.08
C GLN A 427 32.60 -24.18 -0.16
N PHE A 428 31.35 -24.53 0.13
CA PHE A 428 30.52 -23.83 1.11
C PHE A 428 31.18 -23.84 2.49
N ALA A 429 31.65 -25.00 2.95
CA ALA A 429 32.33 -25.15 4.24
C ALA A 429 33.62 -24.31 4.33
N GLU A 430 34.47 -24.33 3.31
CA GLU A 430 35.68 -23.51 3.22
C GLU A 430 35.36 -22.02 3.17
N THR A 431 34.31 -21.64 2.46
CA THR A 431 33.85 -20.23 2.40
C THR A 431 33.34 -19.74 3.75
N VAL A 432 32.59 -20.59 4.47
CA VAL A 432 32.02 -20.24 5.78
C VAL A 432 33.07 -20.22 6.87
N TRP A 433 34.01 -21.22 6.87
CA TRP A 433 35.02 -21.31 7.90
C TRP A 433 36.27 -20.50 7.60
N LYS A 434 36.46 -20.04 6.37
CA LYS A 434 37.63 -19.29 5.88
C LYS A 434 38.95 -20.03 6.03
N GLU A 435 38.89 -21.33 6.29
CA GLU A 435 40.00 -22.24 6.40
C GLU A 435 39.68 -23.54 5.67
N PRO A 436 40.66 -24.17 5.01
CA PRO A 436 40.43 -25.46 4.38
C PRO A 436 40.09 -26.53 5.42
N LEU A 437 39.23 -27.45 5.02
CA LEU A 437 38.85 -28.59 5.87
C LEU A 437 40.07 -29.44 6.22
N THR A 438 40.23 -29.78 7.49
CA THR A 438 41.23 -30.72 7.92
C THR A 438 40.93 -32.15 7.39
N GLU A 439 41.94 -32.99 7.25
CA GLU A 439 41.73 -34.38 6.78
C GLU A 439 40.68 -35.15 7.62
N ARG A 440 40.63 -34.89 8.92
CA ARG A 440 39.66 -35.50 9.84
C ARG A 440 38.24 -35.03 9.61
N GLU A 441 38.04 -33.76 9.35
CA GLU A 441 36.74 -33.16 9.01
C GLU A 441 36.26 -33.67 7.66
N GLN A 442 37.15 -33.73 6.67
CA GLN A 442 36.85 -34.26 5.34
C GLN A 442 36.41 -35.73 5.41
N GLN A 443 37.09 -36.55 6.21
CA GLN A 443 36.73 -37.96 6.43
C GLN A 443 35.36 -38.09 7.12
N TYR A 444 35.07 -37.23 8.09
CA TYR A 444 33.78 -37.21 8.76
C TYR A 444 32.66 -36.84 7.81
N ILE A 445 32.83 -35.76 7.05
CA ILE A 445 31.84 -35.28 6.05
C ILE A 445 31.58 -36.39 5.00
N ASN A 446 32.62 -37.00 4.47
CA ASN A 446 32.48 -38.10 3.53
C ASN A 446 31.71 -39.29 4.13
N SER A 447 31.95 -39.60 5.40
CA SER A 447 31.20 -40.67 6.10
C SER A 447 29.69 -40.36 6.27
N VAL A 448 29.35 -39.08 6.40
CA VAL A 448 27.94 -38.64 6.48
C VAL A 448 27.31 -38.75 5.10
N TRP A 449 27.98 -38.26 4.05
CA TRP A 449 27.49 -38.39 2.66
C TRP A 449 27.27 -39.85 2.26
N ASP A 450 28.20 -40.75 2.61
CA ASP A 450 28.06 -42.18 2.30
C ASP A 450 26.89 -42.85 3.04
N ARG A 451 26.43 -42.29 4.15
CA ARG A 451 25.19 -42.74 4.81
C ARG A 451 23.96 -42.24 4.13
N ILE A 452 23.91 -40.96 3.78
CA ILE A 452 22.76 -40.33 3.10
C ILE A 452 22.51 -41.06 1.77
N LEU A 453 23.57 -41.28 0.95
CA LEU A 453 23.45 -41.94 -0.35
C LEU A 453 23.14 -43.44 -0.28
N LYS A 454 23.14 -44.08 0.90
CA LYS A 454 22.75 -45.49 1.09
C LYS A 454 21.32 -45.65 1.61
N GLU A 455 20.68 -44.56 2.07
CA GLU A 455 19.32 -44.55 2.58
C GLU A 455 18.30 -44.17 1.48
N ASP A 456 18.78 -43.69 0.30
CA ASP A 456 17.99 -43.53 -0.94
C ASP A 456 18.22 -44.76 -1.86
#